data_2c32c831572a3daf79eab5641df43206
#
_entry.id   2c32c831572a3daf79eab5641df43206
#
_cell.length_a   1.000
_cell.length_b   1.000
_cell.length_c   1.000
_cell.angle_alpha   90.00
_cell.angle_beta   90.00
_cell.angle_gamma   90.00
#
_symmetry.space_group_name_H-M   'P 1'
#
loop_
_entity.id
_entity.type
_entity.pdbx_description
1 polymer ?
#
loop_
_entity_poly.entity_id
_entity_poly.type
_entity_poly.pdbx_seq_one_letter_code
_entity_poly.pdbx_strand_id
1 'polypeptide(L)'
;GTVTKVDTIGDKAYYYTLAMTTNAKTVSCPIMNANGEVLGLIQKNASDEAKESYAIGATYGASLSITALSLNDMSLNKIGIKKGLPETEDQALVYLFMASSQQNQDEYITTLNDFLEQYPNSADGYIRRATTYMGFNDDEHNALADADLKKALEVTANKSETQYNIAKLIYSYTISLGDKKPYGDWSYDKALSIIHDAMQADNQPIYTQLEGDILFAMKKYPEAYAAYEKVNQSSIASAATFYSAAKTKQLIEGTDMNEVIVLMDSAVARFTKPYTSEAAPYFYERAEIKAQTGKYREAVIDYDTFYDAIGGRVTAAFYLQREQAEIQCKMYQQAINDINKAVEMTPEDVAMWVEKGSVHLRVGQHNEAIEALEK
;
A
#
# COMPACT_ATOMS: atom_id res chain seq x y z
N GLY A 1 -48.76 30.42 -4.22
CA GLY A 1 -49.32 29.09 -4.46
C GLY A 1 -49.91 28.51 -3.20
N THR A 2 -50.75 27.50 -3.32
CA THR A 2 -51.37 26.80 -2.18
C THR A 2 -50.80 25.41 -2.07
N VAL A 3 -50.48 24.96 -0.86
CA VAL A 3 -50.12 23.54 -0.61
C VAL A 3 -51.42 22.73 -0.68
N THR A 4 -51.48 21.80 -1.64
CA THR A 4 -52.68 20.95 -1.86
C THR A 4 -52.54 19.60 -1.18
N LYS A 5 -51.27 19.13 -0.97
CA LYS A 5 -51.00 17.85 -0.33
C LYS A 5 -49.65 17.93 0.42
N VAL A 6 -49.57 17.20 1.53
CA VAL A 6 -48.35 17.00 2.29
C VAL A 6 -48.17 15.50 2.48
N ASP A 7 -47.10 14.98 1.94
CA ASP A 7 -46.65 13.59 2.15
C ASP A 7 -45.46 13.59 3.07
N THR A 8 -45.21 12.46 3.74
CA THR A 8 -44.00 12.28 4.58
C THR A 8 -42.98 11.41 3.82
N ILE A 9 -41.70 11.79 3.91
CA ILE A 9 -40.58 10.99 3.43
C ILE A 9 -39.83 10.46 4.65
N GLY A 10 -39.96 9.15 4.91
CA GLY A 10 -39.50 8.57 6.16
C GLY A 10 -40.22 9.21 7.36
N ASP A 11 -39.57 9.18 8.54
CA ASP A 11 -40.17 9.65 9.79
C ASP A 11 -39.98 11.14 10.05
N LYS A 12 -39.27 11.89 9.21
CA LYS A 12 -38.77 13.24 9.56
C LYS A 12 -38.87 14.32 8.48
N ALA A 13 -39.32 14.03 7.29
CA ALA A 13 -39.34 14.99 6.20
C ALA A 13 -40.69 15.07 5.51
N TYR A 14 -41.06 16.28 5.10
CA TYR A 14 -42.28 16.53 4.35
C TYR A 14 -42.00 16.73 2.87
N TYR A 15 -42.95 16.32 2.03
CA TYR A 15 -42.96 16.55 0.59
C TYR A 15 -44.27 17.27 0.26
N TYR A 16 -44.18 18.47 -0.30
CA TYR A 16 -45.32 19.31 -0.58
C TYR A 16 -45.72 19.25 -2.04
N THR A 17 -47.02 19.08 -2.31
CA THR A 17 -47.61 19.33 -3.62
C THR A 17 -48.23 20.73 -3.59
N LEU A 18 -47.91 21.53 -4.60
CA LEU A 18 -48.26 22.94 -4.70
C LEU A 18 -49.15 23.18 -5.93
N ALA A 19 -50.31 23.87 -5.75
CA ALA A 19 -51.09 24.37 -6.86
C ALA A 19 -50.45 25.63 -7.42
N MET A 20 -49.38 25.46 -8.18
CA MET A 20 -48.69 26.54 -8.89
C MET A 20 -47.85 25.96 -10.03
N THR A 21 -47.69 26.75 -11.10
CA THR A 21 -46.76 26.43 -12.18
C THR A 21 -45.36 26.93 -11.81
N THR A 22 -44.35 26.11 -12.01
CA THR A 22 -42.94 26.44 -11.80
C THR A 22 -42.16 26.16 -13.10
N ASN A 23 -41.04 26.81 -13.25
CA ASN A 23 -40.12 26.63 -14.40
C ASN A 23 -38.69 26.43 -13.92
N ALA A 24 -37.78 26.24 -14.85
CA ALA A 24 -36.36 25.97 -14.55
C ALA A 24 -35.70 27.03 -13.66
N LYS A 25 -36.16 28.30 -13.69
CA LYS A 25 -35.62 29.40 -12.87
C LYS A 25 -36.10 29.36 -11.42
N THR A 26 -37.19 28.65 -11.14
CA THR A 26 -37.75 28.51 -9.80
C THR A 26 -37.28 27.25 -9.07
N VAL A 27 -36.58 26.36 -9.74
CA VAL A 27 -35.98 25.19 -9.08
C VAL A 27 -35.02 25.62 -7.98
N SER A 28 -35.09 24.96 -6.82
CA SER A 28 -34.36 25.28 -5.61
C SER A 28 -34.73 26.61 -4.93
N CYS A 29 -35.70 27.35 -5.46
CA CYS A 29 -36.24 28.52 -4.72
C CYS A 29 -36.96 28.03 -3.49
N PRO A 30 -36.86 28.78 -2.36
CA PRO A 30 -37.59 28.45 -1.14
C PRO A 30 -39.11 28.76 -1.26
N ILE A 31 -39.92 27.85 -0.75
CA ILE A 31 -41.32 28.15 -0.44
C ILE A 31 -41.39 28.63 1.01
N MET A 32 -42.10 29.74 1.24
CA MET A 32 -42.20 30.33 2.55
C MET A 32 -43.69 30.42 2.98
N ASN A 33 -43.94 30.29 4.27
CA ASN A 33 -45.27 30.58 4.83
C ASN A 33 -45.49 32.10 4.98
N ALA A 34 -46.67 32.46 5.43
CA ALA A 34 -47.04 33.87 5.66
C ALA A 34 -46.18 34.58 6.73
N ASN A 35 -45.51 33.83 7.59
CA ASN A 35 -44.61 34.35 8.63
C ASN A 35 -43.17 34.52 8.13
N GLY A 36 -42.85 34.16 6.86
CA GLY A 36 -41.49 34.19 6.31
C GLY A 36 -40.63 32.97 6.64
N GLU A 37 -41.17 31.92 7.20
CA GLU A 37 -40.45 30.69 7.51
C GLU A 37 -40.33 29.82 6.26
N VAL A 38 -39.16 29.27 6.02
CA VAL A 38 -38.88 28.38 4.88
C VAL A 38 -39.48 27.00 5.14
N LEU A 39 -40.47 26.61 4.35
CA LEU A 39 -41.11 25.30 4.42
C LEU A 39 -40.38 24.24 3.61
N GLY A 40 -39.81 24.60 2.46
CA GLY A 40 -39.13 23.67 1.59
C GLY A 40 -38.52 24.33 0.36
N LEU A 41 -37.92 23.52 -0.50
CA LEU A 41 -37.28 23.93 -1.76
C LEU A 41 -38.00 23.31 -2.96
N ILE A 42 -38.29 24.14 -3.97
CA ILE A 42 -39.01 23.74 -5.18
C ILE A 42 -38.15 22.73 -5.95
N GLN A 43 -38.76 21.64 -6.34
CA GLN A 43 -38.17 20.59 -7.16
C GLN A 43 -38.38 20.87 -8.67
N LYS A 44 -37.53 20.30 -9.50
CA LYS A 44 -37.71 20.35 -10.96
C LYS A 44 -38.92 19.51 -11.37
N ASN A 45 -39.85 20.12 -12.07
CA ASN A 45 -40.97 19.42 -12.67
C ASN A 45 -40.55 18.64 -13.92
N ALA A 46 -41.33 17.61 -14.26
CA ALA A 46 -41.16 16.87 -15.52
C ALA A 46 -41.52 17.72 -16.77
N SER A 47 -42.38 18.73 -16.60
CA SER A 47 -42.81 19.66 -17.66
C SER A 47 -43.00 21.05 -17.05
N ASP A 48 -42.60 22.10 -17.76
CA ASP A 48 -42.80 23.49 -17.41
C ASP A 48 -44.28 23.93 -17.55
N GLU A 49 -45.13 23.09 -18.14
CA GLU A 49 -46.59 23.36 -18.28
C GLU A 49 -47.41 22.68 -17.17
N ALA A 50 -46.79 21.96 -16.27
CA ALA A 50 -47.47 21.28 -15.18
C ALA A 50 -48.19 22.29 -14.27
N LYS A 51 -49.47 22.06 -13.97
CA LYS A 51 -50.28 22.90 -13.08
C LYS A 51 -49.94 22.67 -11.59
N GLU A 52 -49.29 21.59 -11.31
CA GLU A 52 -48.83 21.23 -9.98
C GLU A 52 -47.28 21.23 -9.94
N SER A 53 -46.76 21.66 -8.82
CA SER A 53 -45.31 21.63 -8.57
C SER A 53 -45.03 20.95 -7.23
N TYR A 54 -43.79 20.58 -7.03
CA TYR A 54 -43.40 19.83 -5.86
C TYR A 54 -42.27 20.54 -5.13
N ALA A 55 -42.25 20.39 -3.78
CA ALA A 55 -41.17 20.90 -2.97
C ALA A 55 -40.80 19.92 -1.86
N ILE A 56 -39.52 19.76 -1.62
CA ILE A 56 -39.00 18.96 -0.50
C ILE A 56 -38.90 19.83 0.73
N GLY A 57 -39.34 19.34 1.89
CA GLY A 57 -39.32 20.05 3.14
C GLY A 57 -37.92 20.46 3.59
N ALA A 58 -37.78 21.66 4.12
CA ALA A 58 -36.51 22.20 4.61
C ALA A 58 -35.87 21.32 5.70
N THR A 59 -36.68 20.65 6.51
CA THR A 59 -36.26 19.72 7.56
C THR A 59 -35.52 18.50 6.98
N TYR A 60 -35.81 18.10 5.74
CA TYR A 60 -35.06 17.05 5.08
C TYR A 60 -33.59 17.46 4.84
N GLY A 61 -33.39 18.67 4.29
CA GLY A 61 -32.04 19.23 4.10
C GLY A 61 -31.27 19.35 5.41
N ALA A 62 -31.94 19.80 6.47
CA ALA A 62 -31.36 19.92 7.81
C ALA A 62 -31.01 18.56 8.46
N SER A 63 -31.64 17.46 7.99
CA SER A 63 -31.37 16.12 8.50
C SER A 63 -30.24 15.39 7.75
N LEU A 64 -29.76 15.96 6.64
CA LEU A 64 -28.67 15.36 5.86
C LEU A 64 -27.34 15.61 6.58
N SER A 65 -26.53 14.58 6.66
CA SER A 65 -25.16 14.64 7.16
C SER A 65 -24.17 14.23 6.06
N ILE A 66 -23.03 14.91 6.04
CA ILE A 66 -21.93 14.52 5.18
C ILE A 66 -21.17 13.39 5.88
N THR A 67 -21.01 12.26 5.18
CA THR A 67 -20.25 11.12 5.66
C THR A 67 -19.01 10.91 4.78
N ALA A 68 -18.09 10.08 5.23
CA ALA A 68 -16.92 9.69 4.42
C ALA A 68 -17.31 9.12 3.05
N LEU A 69 -18.46 8.42 2.96
CA LEU A 69 -18.98 7.84 1.72
C LEU A 69 -19.55 8.87 0.75
N SER A 70 -19.82 10.11 1.19
CA SER A 70 -20.34 11.18 0.32
C SER A 70 -19.41 11.53 -0.82
N LEU A 71 -18.11 11.24 -0.71
CA LEU A 71 -17.14 11.40 -1.78
C LEU A 71 -17.47 10.56 -3.01
N ASN A 72 -18.05 9.37 -2.82
CA ASN A 72 -18.41 8.43 -3.89
C ASN A 72 -19.84 8.60 -4.41
N ASP A 73 -20.60 9.56 -3.89
CA ASP A 73 -21.95 9.83 -4.38
C ASP A 73 -21.89 10.45 -5.78
N MET A 74 -22.35 9.68 -6.77
CA MET A 74 -22.35 10.09 -8.18
C MET A 74 -23.20 11.33 -8.46
N SER A 75 -24.25 11.57 -7.67
CA SER A 75 -25.11 12.74 -7.82
C SER A 75 -24.39 13.99 -7.32
N LEU A 76 -23.68 13.88 -6.20
CA LEU A 76 -22.88 14.96 -5.63
C LEU A 76 -21.63 15.27 -6.49
N ASN A 77 -21.05 14.27 -7.17
CA ASN A 77 -19.88 14.48 -8.03
C ASN A 77 -20.19 15.29 -9.30
N LYS A 78 -21.47 15.33 -9.73
CA LYS A 78 -21.93 16.06 -10.94
C LYS A 78 -22.24 17.53 -10.65
N ILE A 79 -22.35 17.94 -9.41
CA ILE A 79 -22.62 19.34 -9.05
C ILE A 79 -21.31 20.05 -8.77
N GLY A 80 -21.10 21.24 -9.38
CA GLY A 80 -19.89 22.06 -9.20
C GLY A 80 -19.83 22.78 -7.84
N ILE A 81 -20.50 22.27 -6.81
CA ILE A 81 -20.50 22.85 -5.46
C ILE A 81 -19.42 22.11 -4.63
N LYS A 82 -18.56 22.89 -3.98
CA LYS A 82 -17.57 22.35 -3.05
C LYS A 82 -18.29 21.57 -1.93
N LYS A 83 -17.87 20.33 -1.74
CA LYS A 83 -18.41 19.48 -0.67
C LYS A 83 -17.80 19.89 0.66
N GLY A 84 -18.60 19.92 1.71
CA GLY A 84 -18.10 20.03 3.07
C GLY A 84 -17.46 18.73 3.54
N LEU A 85 -16.72 18.82 4.63
CA LEU A 85 -16.16 17.66 5.32
C LEU A 85 -17.18 17.10 6.32
N PRO A 86 -17.08 15.79 6.67
CA PRO A 86 -17.85 15.22 7.79
C PRO A 86 -17.66 16.01 9.10
N GLU A 87 -18.69 15.97 9.95
CA GLU A 87 -18.70 16.74 11.20
C GLU A 87 -17.78 16.20 12.30
N THR A 88 -17.40 14.91 12.23
CA THR A 88 -16.48 14.30 13.19
C THR A 88 -15.10 14.06 12.54
N GLU A 89 -14.04 14.25 13.32
CA GLU A 89 -12.67 14.08 12.85
C GLU A 89 -12.42 12.68 12.29
N ASP A 90 -12.90 11.63 12.96
CA ASP A 90 -12.74 10.24 12.52
C ASP A 90 -13.33 10.01 11.11
N GLN A 91 -14.55 10.50 10.87
CA GLN A 91 -15.16 10.38 9.55
C GLN A 91 -14.47 11.26 8.50
N ALA A 92 -14.00 12.43 8.90
CA ALA A 92 -13.23 13.30 8.02
C ALA A 92 -11.87 12.70 7.66
N LEU A 93 -11.19 11.95 8.55
CA LEU A 93 -9.98 11.20 8.26
C LEU A 93 -10.23 10.05 7.28
N VAL A 94 -11.37 9.35 7.40
CA VAL A 94 -11.80 8.34 6.42
C VAL A 94 -12.09 9.01 5.06
N TYR A 95 -12.74 10.18 5.05
CA TYR A 95 -12.95 10.96 3.83
C TYR A 95 -11.60 11.32 3.16
N LEU A 96 -10.62 11.81 3.93
CA LEU A 96 -9.28 12.11 3.42
C LEU A 96 -8.59 10.88 2.81
N PHE A 97 -8.73 9.71 3.46
CA PHE A 97 -8.19 8.47 2.91
C PHE A 97 -8.77 8.13 1.54
N MET A 98 -10.09 8.29 1.37
CA MET A 98 -10.75 8.08 0.07
C MET A 98 -10.34 9.16 -0.94
N ALA A 99 -10.26 10.41 -0.53
CA ALA A 99 -9.89 11.54 -1.37
C ALA A 99 -8.47 11.39 -1.93
N SER A 100 -7.53 10.88 -1.15
CA SER A 100 -6.13 10.67 -1.58
C SER A 100 -5.97 9.76 -2.80
N SER A 101 -6.93 8.87 -3.06
CA SER A 101 -6.91 7.96 -4.22
C SER A 101 -7.68 8.50 -5.44
N GLN A 102 -8.45 9.58 -5.28
CA GLN A 102 -9.37 10.10 -6.30
C GLN A 102 -8.99 11.51 -6.79
N GLN A 103 -8.26 12.26 -5.99
CA GLN A 103 -7.85 13.63 -6.27
C GLN A 103 -6.39 13.67 -6.72
N ASN A 104 -6.04 14.65 -7.55
CA ASN A 104 -4.64 14.98 -7.79
C ASN A 104 -4.03 15.70 -6.56
N GLN A 105 -2.72 15.90 -6.54
CA GLN A 105 -2.00 16.46 -5.39
C GLN A 105 -2.53 17.85 -4.99
N ASP A 106 -2.78 18.75 -5.94
CA ASP A 106 -3.24 20.12 -5.66
C ASP A 106 -4.65 20.15 -5.08
N GLU A 107 -5.55 19.34 -5.65
CA GLU A 107 -6.91 19.16 -5.14
C GLU A 107 -6.90 18.57 -3.73
N TYR A 108 -6.02 17.59 -3.50
CA TYR A 108 -5.91 16.93 -2.20
C TYR A 108 -5.33 17.89 -1.14
N ILE A 109 -4.34 18.73 -1.47
CA ILE A 109 -3.85 19.79 -0.58
C ILE A 109 -4.96 20.77 -0.23
N THR A 110 -5.80 21.15 -1.19
CA THR A 110 -6.95 22.01 -0.91
C THR A 110 -7.89 21.35 0.08
N THR A 111 -8.19 20.06 -0.09
CA THR A 111 -9.02 19.28 0.85
C THR A 111 -8.38 19.17 2.24
N LEU A 112 -7.05 18.98 2.30
CA LEU A 112 -6.30 18.95 3.56
C LEU A 112 -6.26 20.30 4.27
N ASN A 113 -6.22 21.41 3.53
CA ASN A 113 -6.32 22.76 4.08
C ASN A 113 -7.69 22.99 4.74
N ASP A 114 -8.78 22.61 4.05
CA ASP A 114 -10.14 22.67 4.62
C ASP A 114 -10.26 21.80 5.87
N PHE A 115 -9.66 20.59 5.84
CA PHE A 115 -9.64 19.70 6.99
C PHE A 115 -8.93 20.33 8.19
N LEU A 116 -7.76 20.92 7.99
CA LEU A 116 -6.97 21.54 9.06
C LEU A 116 -7.58 22.88 9.53
N GLU A 117 -8.38 23.56 8.71
CA GLU A 117 -9.20 24.67 9.15
C GLU A 117 -10.30 24.22 10.12
N GLN A 118 -10.95 23.09 9.84
CA GLN A 118 -11.99 22.50 10.70
C GLN A 118 -11.40 21.79 11.93
N TYR A 119 -10.25 21.11 11.79
CA TYR A 119 -9.56 20.31 12.82
C TYR A 119 -8.10 20.77 13.03
N PRO A 120 -7.88 21.98 13.58
CA PRO A 120 -6.52 22.56 13.68
C PRO A 120 -5.57 21.83 14.64
N ASN A 121 -6.08 20.90 15.44
CA ASN A 121 -5.31 20.10 16.38
C ASN A 121 -5.12 18.63 15.90
N SER A 122 -5.45 18.33 14.65
CA SER A 122 -5.27 17.00 14.09
C SER A 122 -3.82 16.75 13.65
N ALA A 123 -3.08 16.00 14.44
CA ALA A 123 -1.71 15.58 14.06
C ALA A 123 -1.71 14.77 12.75
N ASP A 124 -2.69 13.89 12.56
CA ASP A 124 -2.86 13.10 11.33
C ASP A 124 -3.08 13.99 10.10
N GLY A 125 -3.87 15.05 10.22
CA GLY A 125 -4.08 16.01 9.15
C GLY A 125 -2.77 16.67 8.69
N TYR A 126 -1.95 17.13 9.63
CA TYR A 126 -0.63 17.69 9.32
C TYR A 126 0.32 16.67 8.69
N ILE A 127 0.37 15.44 9.22
CA ILE A 127 1.22 14.36 8.65
C ILE A 127 0.80 14.04 7.21
N ARG A 128 -0.50 13.96 6.92
CA ARG A 128 -1.02 13.71 5.57
C ARG A 128 -0.65 14.84 4.61
N ARG A 129 -0.77 16.11 5.06
CA ARG A 129 -0.40 17.25 4.22
C ARG A 129 1.11 17.32 3.99
N ALA A 130 1.92 17.07 5.00
CA ALA A 130 3.37 16.93 4.86
C ALA A 130 3.74 15.84 3.85
N THR A 131 3.10 14.66 3.95
CA THR A 131 3.33 13.56 3.00
C THR A 131 3.01 13.96 1.57
N THR A 132 1.93 14.72 1.38
CA THR A 132 1.52 15.20 0.05
C THR A 132 2.51 16.24 -0.49
N TYR A 133 2.96 17.17 0.36
CA TYR A 133 4.01 18.13 -0.02
C TYR A 133 5.32 17.44 -0.41
N MET A 134 5.77 16.45 0.35
CA MET A 134 6.99 15.68 0.03
C MET A 134 6.91 15.01 -1.35
N GLY A 135 5.71 14.68 -1.83
CA GLY A 135 5.48 14.09 -3.16
C GLY A 135 5.81 15.02 -4.34
N PHE A 136 5.92 16.34 -4.15
CA PHE A 136 6.37 17.28 -5.18
C PHE A 136 7.88 17.23 -5.44
N ASN A 137 8.67 16.73 -4.49
CA ASN A 137 10.12 16.55 -4.59
C ASN A 137 10.90 17.82 -4.90
N ASP A 138 10.52 18.95 -4.33
CA ASP A 138 11.22 20.21 -4.39
C ASP A 138 11.38 20.87 -3.01
N ASP A 139 12.31 21.82 -2.89
CA ASP A 139 12.67 22.44 -1.61
C ASP A 139 11.56 23.33 -1.03
N GLU A 140 10.73 23.93 -1.87
CA GLU A 140 9.62 24.80 -1.41
C GLU A 140 8.56 23.97 -0.70
N HIS A 141 8.11 22.87 -1.31
CA HIS A 141 7.14 21.97 -0.70
C HIS A 141 7.73 21.19 0.48
N ASN A 142 9.01 20.82 0.43
CA ASN A 142 9.68 20.19 1.57
C ASN A 142 9.74 21.14 2.78
N ALA A 143 9.87 22.46 2.58
CA ALA A 143 9.79 23.43 3.67
C ALA A 143 8.40 23.49 4.31
N LEU A 144 7.34 23.41 3.50
CA LEU A 144 5.97 23.32 4.00
C LEU A 144 5.72 22.01 4.75
N ALA A 145 6.24 20.91 4.23
CA ALA A 145 6.17 19.60 4.89
C ALA A 145 6.88 19.64 6.26
N ASP A 146 8.07 20.20 6.36
CA ASP A 146 8.81 20.33 7.62
C ASP A 146 8.05 21.16 8.67
N ALA A 147 7.40 22.24 8.23
CA ALA A 147 6.53 23.03 9.10
C ALA A 147 5.33 22.22 9.63
N ASP A 148 4.70 21.43 8.77
CA ASP A 148 3.59 20.56 9.14
C ASP A 148 4.02 19.43 10.09
N LEU A 149 5.18 18.79 9.86
CA LEU A 149 5.71 17.76 10.77
C LEU A 149 6.01 18.31 12.17
N LYS A 150 6.54 19.54 12.25
CA LYS A 150 6.74 20.24 13.52
C LYS A 150 5.40 20.52 14.19
N LYS A 151 4.42 20.99 13.42
CA LYS A 151 3.09 21.29 13.95
C LYS A 151 2.37 20.04 14.44
N ALA A 152 2.51 18.91 13.74
CA ALA A 152 1.97 17.63 14.19
C ALA A 152 2.50 17.25 15.59
N LEU A 153 3.81 17.45 15.87
CA LEU A 153 4.41 17.21 17.19
C LEU A 153 3.93 18.16 18.29
N GLU A 154 3.54 19.37 17.92
CA GLU A 154 3.01 20.35 18.90
C GLU A 154 1.59 20.01 19.33
N VAL A 155 0.74 19.51 18.41
CA VAL A 155 -0.69 19.33 18.67
C VAL A 155 -1.06 17.91 19.08
N THR A 156 -0.16 16.95 18.88
CA THR A 156 -0.46 15.53 19.14
C THR A 156 -0.70 15.21 20.60
N ALA A 157 -1.69 14.36 20.86
CA ALA A 157 -1.87 13.71 22.15
C ALA A 157 -0.97 12.48 22.34
N ASN A 158 -0.53 11.82 21.24
CA ASN A 158 0.35 10.65 21.24
C ASN A 158 1.68 10.96 20.55
N LYS A 159 2.62 11.46 21.35
CA LYS A 159 3.92 11.92 20.83
C LYS A 159 4.73 10.79 20.18
N SER A 160 4.74 9.61 20.78
CA SER A 160 5.52 8.46 20.29
C SER A 160 5.04 7.98 18.93
N GLU A 161 3.73 7.87 18.74
CA GLU A 161 3.16 7.48 17.46
C GLU A 161 3.40 8.53 16.38
N THR A 162 3.26 9.80 16.73
CA THR A 162 3.57 10.90 15.80
C THR A 162 5.04 10.91 15.40
N GLN A 163 5.97 10.69 16.35
CA GLN A 163 7.39 10.54 16.08
C GLN A 163 7.69 9.34 15.18
N TYR A 164 7.04 8.19 15.42
CA TYR A 164 7.14 7.03 14.53
C TYR A 164 6.71 7.36 13.09
N ASN A 165 5.56 8.02 12.92
CA ASN A 165 5.07 8.41 11.61
C ASN A 165 6.03 9.38 10.90
N ILE A 166 6.60 10.35 11.62
CA ILE A 166 7.59 11.29 11.08
C ILE A 166 8.89 10.57 10.70
N ALA A 167 9.41 9.70 11.58
CA ALA A 167 10.61 8.91 11.28
C ALA A 167 10.41 8.06 10.02
N LYS A 168 9.25 7.41 9.88
CA LYS A 168 8.89 6.61 8.71
C LYS A 168 8.83 7.46 7.44
N LEU A 169 8.28 8.68 7.50
CA LEU A 169 8.24 9.58 6.36
C LEU A 169 9.63 10.03 5.92
N ILE A 170 10.47 10.46 6.87
CA ILE A 170 11.86 10.87 6.57
C ILE A 170 12.66 9.69 6.01
N TYR A 171 12.49 8.49 6.58
CA TYR A 171 13.11 7.27 6.06
C TYR A 171 12.69 6.99 4.60
N SER A 172 11.38 7.01 4.32
CA SER A 172 10.86 6.76 2.97
C SER A 172 11.32 7.82 1.98
N TYR A 173 11.33 9.09 2.39
CA TYR A 173 11.87 10.19 1.59
C TYR A 173 13.35 9.95 1.25
N THR A 174 14.16 9.62 2.26
CA THR A 174 15.60 9.39 2.09
C THR A 174 15.90 8.23 1.12
N ILE A 175 15.12 7.15 1.17
CA ILE A 175 15.21 6.05 0.20
C ILE A 175 14.90 6.53 -1.22
N SER A 176 13.85 7.35 -1.38
CA SER A 176 13.37 7.80 -2.71
C SER A 176 14.32 8.78 -3.38
N LEU A 177 15.21 9.42 -2.64
CA LEU A 177 16.14 10.42 -3.17
C LEU A 177 17.20 9.82 -4.11
N GLY A 178 17.62 8.57 -3.88
CA GLY A 178 18.79 8.01 -4.56
C GLY A 178 20.03 8.89 -4.33
N ASP A 179 20.62 9.40 -5.42
CA ASP A 179 21.84 10.25 -5.37
C ASP A 179 21.54 11.76 -5.20
N LYS A 180 20.27 12.16 -5.04
CA LYS A 180 19.91 13.57 -4.86
C LYS A 180 20.25 14.05 -3.46
N LYS A 181 20.51 15.36 -3.34
CA LYS A 181 20.75 16.00 -2.05
C LYS A 181 19.46 16.01 -1.21
N PRO A 182 19.52 15.61 0.07
CA PRO A 182 18.37 15.67 0.95
C PRO A 182 18.01 17.12 1.32
N TYR A 183 16.74 17.34 1.66
CA TYR A 183 16.27 18.60 2.22
C TYR A 183 16.72 18.76 3.67
N GLY A 184 17.34 19.90 3.99
CA GLY A 184 17.75 20.22 5.35
C GLY A 184 18.61 19.12 6.01
N ASP A 185 18.15 18.61 7.15
CA ASP A 185 18.78 17.50 7.91
C ASP A 185 18.06 16.15 7.73
N TRP A 186 17.11 16.05 6.81
CA TRP A 186 16.37 14.80 6.57
C TRP A 186 17.30 13.71 6.02
N SER A 187 17.53 12.71 6.83
CA SER A 187 18.48 11.64 6.58
C SER A 187 18.10 10.39 7.37
N TYR A 188 18.78 9.28 7.11
CA TYR A 188 18.63 8.07 7.94
C TYR A 188 19.01 8.34 9.40
N ASP A 189 20.06 9.12 9.67
CA ASP A 189 20.46 9.49 11.05
C ASP A 189 19.35 10.30 11.75
N LYS A 190 18.69 11.22 11.03
CA LYS A 190 17.55 11.97 11.57
C LYS A 190 16.37 11.06 11.88
N ALA A 191 16.01 10.17 10.94
CA ALA A 191 14.94 9.20 11.16
C ALA A 191 15.23 8.28 12.35
N LEU A 192 16.49 7.80 12.46
CA LEU A 192 16.94 6.96 13.57
C LEU A 192 16.85 7.69 14.92
N SER A 193 17.26 8.95 14.97
CA SER A 193 17.13 9.75 16.19
C SER A 193 15.68 9.90 16.64
N ILE A 194 14.77 10.21 15.70
CA ILE A 194 13.35 10.41 16.01
C ILE A 194 12.70 9.09 16.48
N ILE A 195 13.03 7.95 15.84
CA ILE A 195 12.44 6.66 16.27
C ILE A 195 12.97 6.24 17.64
N HIS A 196 14.23 6.54 17.98
CA HIS A 196 14.77 6.30 19.31
C HIS A 196 14.05 7.14 20.38
N ASP A 197 13.72 8.40 20.08
CA ASP A 197 12.91 9.24 20.99
C ASP A 197 11.51 8.65 21.21
N ALA A 198 10.88 8.12 20.13
CA ALA A 198 9.60 7.43 20.25
C ALA A 198 9.68 6.18 21.14
N MET A 199 10.73 5.36 20.96
CA MET A 199 10.96 4.13 21.71
C MET A 199 11.27 4.37 23.21
N GLN A 200 11.86 5.53 23.55
CA GLN A 200 12.08 5.89 24.95
C GLN A 200 10.78 6.17 25.70
N ALA A 201 9.78 6.72 25.01
CA ALA A 201 8.49 7.05 25.63
C ALA A 201 7.51 5.86 25.60
N ASP A 202 7.53 5.07 24.53
CA ASP A 202 6.69 3.87 24.36
C ASP A 202 7.41 2.87 23.45
N ASN A 203 7.72 1.68 23.97
CA ASN A 203 8.52 0.69 23.26
C ASN A 203 7.62 -0.29 22.50
N GLN A 204 7.01 0.16 21.40
CA GLN A 204 6.20 -0.70 20.53
C GLN A 204 7.06 -1.53 19.58
N PRO A 205 6.73 -2.81 19.34
CA PRO A 205 7.50 -3.65 18.40
C PRO A 205 7.61 -3.09 16.98
N ILE A 206 6.60 -2.34 16.52
CA ILE A 206 6.61 -1.70 15.20
C ILE A 206 7.68 -0.59 15.10
N TYR A 207 8.03 0.07 16.22
CA TYR A 207 9.11 1.06 16.24
C TYR A 207 10.47 0.37 16.12
N THR A 208 10.66 -0.76 16.79
CA THR A 208 11.85 -1.59 16.64
C THR A 208 12.00 -2.13 15.22
N GLN A 209 10.90 -2.45 14.55
CA GLN A 209 10.95 -2.84 13.13
C GLN A 209 11.45 -1.70 12.26
N LEU A 210 10.93 -0.48 12.43
CA LEU A 210 11.40 0.69 11.68
C LEU A 210 12.87 1.02 12.00
N GLU A 211 13.31 0.88 13.26
CA GLU A 211 14.73 0.97 13.63
C GLU A 211 15.57 0.00 12.79
N GLY A 212 15.16 -1.26 12.70
CA GLY A 212 15.83 -2.28 11.89
C GLY A 212 15.90 -1.90 10.42
N ASP A 213 14.78 -1.41 9.85
CA ASP A 213 14.70 -0.99 8.45
C ASP A 213 15.65 0.19 8.15
N ILE A 214 15.71 1.19 9.05
CA ILE A 214 16.62 2.33 8.93
C ILE A 214 18.07 1.86 9.03
N LEU A 215 18.42 1.04 10.02
CA LEU A 215 19.77 0.51 10.22
C LEU A 215 20.23 -0.34 9.03
N PHE A 216 19.33 -1.12 8.46
CA PHE A 216 19.59 -1.89 7.22
C PHE A 216 19.94 -0.96 6.06
N ALA A 217 19.15 0.11 5.84
CA ALA A 217 19.43 1.10 4.80
C ALA A 217 20.77 1.84 5.03
N MET A 218 21.16 2.03 6.29
CA MET A 218 22.46 2.57 6.68
C MET A 218 23.60 1.55 6.54
N LYS A 219 23.33 0.31 6.12
CA LYS A 219 24.27 -0.82 6.05
C LYS A 219 24.88 -1.21 7.40
N LYS A 220 24.23 -0.87 8.50
CA LYS A 220 24.57 -1.29 9.86
C LYS A 220 23.93 -2.65 10.15
N TYR A 221 24.39 -3.67 9.41
CA TYR A 221 23.73 -4.97 9.38
C TYR A 221 23.69 -5.72 10.73
N PRO A 222 24.74 -5.72 11.56
CA PRO A 222 24.68 -6.36 12.87
C PRO A 222 23.61 -5.74 13.79
N GLU A 223 23.52 -4.41 13.81
CA GLU A 223 22.52 -3.69 14.61
C GLU A 223 21.10 -3.88 14.06
N ALA A 224 20.94 -3.83 12.73
CA ALA A 224 19.67 -4.11 12.07
C ALA A 224 19.16 -5.53 12.38
N TYR A 225 20.06 -6.52 12.31
CA TYR A 225 19.73 -7.90 12.65
C TYR A 225 19.27 -8.04 14.11
N ALA A 226 19.96 -7.39 15.05
CA ALA A 226 19.55 -7.39 16.45
C ALA A 226 18.17 -6.76 16.68
N ALA A 227 17.81 -5.73 15.90
CA ALA A 227 16.47 -5.14 15.93
C ALA A 227 15.42 -6.14 15.41
N TYR A 228 15.66 -6.77 14.26
CA TYR A 228 14.74 -7.78 13.70
C TYR A 228 14.60 -9.02 14.60
N GLU A 229 15.66 -9.45 15.29
CA GLU A 229 15.53 -10.55 16.28
C GLU A 229 14.55 -10.21 17.40
N LYS A 230 14.57 -8.97 17.92
CA LYS A 230 13.58 -8.52 18.91
C LYS A 230 12.17 -8.52 18.32
N VAL A 231 12.01 -8.07 17.07
CA VAL A 231 10.71 -8.09 16.36
C VAL A 231 10.21 -9.53 16.21
N ASN A 232 11.07 -10.47 15.83
CA ASN A 232 10.72 -11.88 15.66
C ASN A 232 10.32 -12.60 16.97
N GLN A 233 10.65 -12.00 18.12
CA GLN A 233 10.22 -12.46 19.44
C GLN A 233 8.94 -11.75 19.93
N SER A 234 8.39 -10.84 19.16
CA SER A 234 7.23 -10.02 19.53
C SER A 234 5.92 -10.53 18.90
N SER A 235 4.81 -9.86 19.26
CA SER A 235 3.47 -10.17 18.72
C SER A 235 3.30 -9.87 17.23
N ILE A 236 4.18 -9.07 16.61
CA ILE A 236 4.12 -8.73 15.18
C ILE A 236 5.03 -9.63 14.31
N ALA A 237 5.61 -10.68 14.90
CA ALA A 237 6.45 -11.62 14.18
C ALA A 237 5.70 -12.26 13.01
N SER A 238 6.24 -12.14 11.80
CA SER A 238 5.63 -12.55 10.53
C SER A 238 6.66 -13.16 9.57
N ALA A 239 6.20 -13.76 8.48
CA ALA A 239 7.11 -14.24 7.44
C ALA A 239 8.05 -13.13 6.95
N ALA A 240 7.53 -11.92 6.77
CA ALA A 240 8.30 -10.77 6.32
C ALA A 240 9.39 -10.35 7.31
N THR A 241 9.12 -10.38 8.62
CA THR A 241 10.13 -9.99 9.63
C THR A 241 11.25 -11.02 9.76
N PHE A 242 10.94 -12.32 9.65
CA PHE A 242 11.97 -13.36 9.57
C PHE A 242 12.79 -13.27 8.29
N TYR A 243 12.15 -12.94 7.17
CA TYR A 243 12.84 -12.72 5.90
C TYR A 243 13.80 -11.51 5.98
N SER A 244 13.36 -10.39 6.55
CA SER A 244 14.22 -9.22 6.78
C SER A 244 15.43 -9.57 7.64
N ALA A 245 15.24 -10.34 8.70
CA ALA A 245 16.34 -10.85 9.53
C ALA A 245 17.28 -11.76 8.73
N ALA A 246 16.76 -12.67 7.91
CA ALA A 246 17.55 -13.57 7.08
C ALA A 246 18.40 -12.79 6.06
N LYS A 247 17.79 -11.86 5.33
CA LYS A 247 18.49 -10.99 4.35
C LYS A 247 19.55 -10.14 5.01
N THR A 248 19.25 -9.59 6.19
CA THR A 248 20.21 -8.80 6.94
C THR A 248 21.39 -9.64 7.40
N LYS A 249 21.12 -10.83 7.96
CA LYS A 249 22.14 -11.75 8.45
C LYS A 249 23.07 -12.23 7.34
N GLN A 250 22.55 -12.46 6.14
CA GLN A 250 23.31 -12.85 4.96
C GLN A 250 24.38 -11.81 4.56
N LEU A 251 24.15 -10.52 4.91
CA LEU A 251 25.05 -9.41 4.61
C LEU A 251 26.10 -9.16 5.71
N ILE A 252 26.03 -9.88 6.81
CA ILE A 252 27.03 -9.81 7.89
C ILE A 252 28.22 -10.72 7.51
N GLU A 253 29.41 -10.14 7.50
CA GLU A 253 30.65 -10.88 7.17
C GLU A 253 30.86 -12.05 8.15
N GLY A 254 31.23 -13.22 7.59
CA GLY A 254 31.49 -14.42 8.37
C GLY A 254 30.27 -15.18 8.83
N THR A 255 29.05 -14.80 8.37
CA THR A 255 27.80 -15.52 8.71
C THR A 255 27.81 -16.97 8.21
N ASP A 256 27.45 -17.91 9.08
CA ASP A 256 27.08 -19.26 8.65
C ASP A 256 25.73 -19.24 7.94
N MET A 257 25.74 -19.59 6.65
CA MET A 257 24.50 -19.63 5.83
C MET A 257 23.47 -20.64 6.34
N ASN A 258 23.85 -21.60 7.17
CA ASN A 258 22.89 -22.47 7.83
C ASN A 258 22.00 -21.70 8.82
N GLU A 259 22.52 -20.67 9.47
CA GLU A 259 21.70 -19.80 10.35
C GLU A 259 20.71 -18.96 9.55
N VAL A 260 21.09 -18.55 8.33
CA VAL A 260 20.17 -17.85 7.41
C VAL A 260 19.05 -18.79 6.96
N ILE A 261 19.37 -20.07 6.67
CA ILE A 261 18.34 -21.09 6.33
C ILE A 261 17.35 -21.26 7.50
N VAL A 262 17.80 -21.30 8.75
CA VAL A 262 16.90 -21.40 9.93
C VAL A 262 15.92 -20.23 10.03
N LEU A 263 16.36 -19.01 9.70
CA LEU A 263 15.47 -17.85 9.64
C LEU A 263 14.47 -17.97 8.49
N MET A 264 14.91 -18.46 7.32
CA MET A 264 14.01 -18.72 6.20
C MET A 264 13.03 -19.86 6.49
N ASP A 265 13.45 -20.89 7.23
CA ASP A 265 12.55 -21.95 7.72
C ASP A 265 11.45 -21.36 8.61
N SER A 266 11.81 -20.43 9.48
CA SER A 266 10.87 -19.72 10.34
C SER A 266 9.90 -18.84 9.53
N ALA A 267 10.37 -18.21 8.44
CA ALA A 267 9.53 -17.43 7.55
C ALA A 267 8.50 -18.31 6.81
N VAL A 268 8.94 -19.42 6.18
CA VAL A 268 8.03 -20.29 5.42
C VAL A 268 7.07 -21.07 6.32
N ALA A 269 7.43 -21.33 7.59
CA ALA A 269 6.56 -21.96 8.57
C ALA A 269 5.33 -21.11 8.95
N ARG A 270 5.29 -19.83 8.57
CA ARG A 270 4.12 -18.95 8.76
C ARG A 270 3.02 -19.18 7.73
N PHE A 271 3.29 -19.94 6.68
CA PHE A 271 2.32 -20.25 5.65
C PHE A 271 1.76 -21.66 5.83
N THR A 272 0.52 -21.86 5.40
CA THR A 272 -0.18 -23.15 5.43
C THR A 272 -0.47 -23.66 4.03
N LYS A 273 -0.49 -24.99 3.86
CA LYS A 273 -0.88 -25.60 2.58
C LYS A 273 -2.39 -25.49 2.33
N PRO A 274 -2.84 -25.36 1.08
CA PRO A 274 -2.02 -25.20 -0.12
C PRO A 274 -1.34 -23.83 -0.18
N TYR A 275 -0.07 -23.79 -0.57
CA TYR A 275 0.66 -22.54 -0.65
C TYR A 275 0.17 -21.69 -1.82
N THR A 276 0.09 -20.37 -1.61
CA THR A 276 -0.32 -19.38 -2.60
C THR A 276 0.89 -18.60 -3.11
N SER A 277 0.66 -17.74 -4.12
CA SER A 277 1.68 -16.85 -4.65
C SER A 277 2.31 -15.91 -3.59
N GLU A 278 1.65 -15.70 -2.45
CA GLU A 278 2.21 -14.93 -1.33
C GLU A 278 3.40 -15.64 -0.67
N ALA A 279 3.35 -16.98 -0.55
CA ALA A 279 4.42 -17.78 0.03
C ALA A 279 5.58 -18.02 -0.95
N ALA A 280 5.31 -17.93 -2.24
CA ALA A 280 6.24 -18.31 -3.29
C ALA A 280 7.63 -17.63 -3.18
N PRO A 281 7.76 -16.30 -3.01
CA PRO A 281 9.07 -15.66 -2.93
C PRO A 281 9.97 -16.21 -1.82
N TYR A 282 9.39 -16.62 -0.69
CA TYR A 282 10.13 -17.16 0.45
C TYR A 282 10.70 -18.54 0.16
N PHE A 283 9.96 -19.39 -0.54
CA PHE A 283 10.46 -20.70 -0.99
C PHE A 283 11.54 -20.55 -2.03
N TYR A 284 11.38 -19.64 -3.00
CA TYR A 284 12.39 -19.38 -4.03
C TYR A 284 13.70 -18.92 -3.39
N GLU A 285 13.68 -17.92 -2.53
CA GLU A 285 14.86 -17.39 -1.84
C GLU A 285 15.54 -18.48 -0.97
N ARG A 286 14.75 -19.28 -0.24
CA ARG A 286 15.31 -20.39 0.55
C ARG A 286 15.95 -21.45 -0.33
N ALA A 287 15.38 -21.76 -1.50
CA ALA A 287 15.98 -22.68 -2.47
C ALA A 287 17.35 -22.19 -2.94
N GLU A 288 17.47 -20.89 -3.28
CA GLU A 288 18.75 -20.32 -3.70
C GLU A 288 19.81 -20.43 -2.61
N ILE A 289 19.46 -20.09 -1.35
CA ILE A 289 20.40 -20.21 -0.22
C ILE A 289 20.80 -21.66 0.01
N LYS A 290 19.86 -22.61 -0.08
CA LYS A 290 20.14 -24.05 0.04
C LYS A 290 21.02 -24.56 -1.09
N ALA A 291 20.80 -24.12 -2.32
CA ALA A 291 21.66 -24.46 -3.46
C ALA A 291 23.09 -23.95 -3.27
N GLN A 292 23.25 -22.69 -2.83
CA GLN A 292 24.56 -22.10 -2.52
C GLN A 292 25.33 -22.86 -1.41
N THR A 293 24.60 -23.49 -0.48
CA THR A 293 25.18 -24.25 0.63
C THR A 293 25.34 -25.75 0.32
N GLY A 294 25.08 -26.16 -0.91
CA GLY A 294 25.21 -27.57 -1.34
C GLY A 294 24.04 -28.46 -0.92
N LYS A 295 22.98 -27.92 -0.39
CA LYS A 295 21.75 -28.65 -0.01
C LYS A 295 20.79 -28.80 -1.20
N TYR A 296 21.34 -29.28 -2.33
CA TYR A 296 20.67 -29.28 -3.63
C TYR A 296 19.29 -29.97 -3.63
N ARG A 297 19.19 -31.15 -3.00
CA ARG A 297 17.93 -31.89 -2.96
C ARG A 297 16.83 -31.11 -2.21
N GLU A 298 17.20 -30.43 -1.14
CA GLU A 298 16.27 -29.58 -0.38
C GLU A 298 15.93 -28.29 -1.17
N ALA A 299 16.88 -27.78 -1.96
CA ALA A 299 16.65 -26.64 -2.86
C ALA A 299 15.62 -26.99 -3.94
N VAL A 300 15.73 -28.17 -4.56
CA VAL A 300 14.75 -28.65 -5.57
C VAL A 300 13.35 -28.72 -4.98
N ILE A 301 13.19 -29.24 -3.76
CA ILE A 301 11.87 -29.30 -3.08
C ILE A 301 11.27 -27.88 -2.91
N ASP A 302 12.10 -26.91 -2.58
CA ASP A 302 11.65 -25.52 -2.42
C ASP A 302 11.33 -24.87 -3.78
N TYR A 303 12.11 -25.12 -4.83
CA TYR A 303 11.81 -24.71 -6.20
C TYR A 303 10.50 -25.31 -6.72
N ASP A 304 10.25 -26.59 -6.44
CA ASP A 304 8.99 -27.26 -6.79
C ASP A 304 7.80 -26.61 -6.06
N THR A 305 7.99 -26.30 -4.77
CA THR A 305 6.96 -25.62 -3.97
C THR A 305 6.69 -24.21 -4.51
N PHE A 306 7.72 -23.47 -4.89
CA PHE A 306 7.58 -22.18 -5.56
C PHE A 306 6.79 -22.32 -6.86
N TYR A 307 7.21 -23.26 -7.73
CA TYR A 307 6.58 -23.51 -9.02
C TYR A 307 5.07 -23.79 -8.88
N ASP A 308 4.72 -24.68 -7.95
CA ASP A 308 3.32 -25.03 -7.68
C ASP A 308 2.52 -23.84 -7.14
N ALA A 309 3.10 -23.06 -6.21
CA ALA A 309 2.44 -21.90 -5.58
C ALA A 309 2.07 -20.79 -6.57
N ILE A 310 2.83 -20.64 -7.68
CA ILE A 310 2.53 -19.66 -8.73
C ILE A 310 1.86 -20.28 -9.97
N GLY A 311 1.46 -21.56 -9.89
CA GLY A 311 0.78 -22.27 -10.97
C GLY A 311 1.62 -22.45 -12.23
N GLY A 312 2.94 -22.69 -12.06
CA GLY A 312 3.88 -22.98 -13.16
C GLY A 312 4.24 -21.78 -14.04
N ARG A 313 3.86 -20.56 -13.67
CA ARG A 313 4.16 -19.33 -14.45
C ARG A 313 5.57 -18.82 -14.14
N VAL A 314 6.55 -19.46 -14.73
CA VAL A 314 7.99 -19.20 -14.53
C VAL A 314 8.68 -18.74 -15.82
N THR A 315 9.92 -18.26 -15.69
CA THR A 315 10.80 -17.87 -16.79
C THR A 315 11.76 -19.03 -17.17
N ALA A 316 12.41 -18.93 -18.32
CA ALA A 316 13.49 -19.86 -18.70
C ALA A 316 14.62 -19.89 -17.66
N ALA A 317 14.95 -18.74 -17.06
CA ALA A 317 15.98 -18.64 -16.03
C ALA A 317 15.64 -19.49 -14.78
N PHE A 318 14.37 -19.58 -14.39
CA PHE A 318 13.96 -20.45 -13.29
C PHE A 318 14.25 -21.94 -13.59
N TYR A 319 13.89 -22.40 -14.80
CA TYR A 319 14.16 -23.78 -15.19
C TYR A 319 15.66 -24.08 -15.17
N LEU A 320 16.50 -23.15 -15.63
CA LEU A 320 17.94 -23.27 -15.57
C LEU A 320 18.46 -23.38 -14.12
N GLN A 321 17.95 -22.56 -13.21
CA GLN A 321 18.36 -22.58 -11.80
C GLN A 321 17.96 -23.88 -11.10
N ARG A 322 16.75 -24.40 -11.36
CA ARG A 322 16.30 -25.69 -10.80
C ARG A 322 17.08 -26.85 -11.42
N GLU A 323 17.28 -26.85 -12.74
CA GLU A 323 18.08 -27.80 -13.45
C GLU A 323 19.50 -27.95 -12.84
N GLN A 324 20.19 -26.84 -12.58
CA GLN A 324 21.51 -26.86 -11.95
C GLN A 324 21.50 -27.56 -10.58
N ALA A 325 20.50 -27.32 -9.77
CA ALA A 325 20.33 -28.00 -8.48
C ALA A 325 20.01 -29.50 -8.67
N GLU A 326 19.19 -29.85 -9.67
CA GLU A 326 18.83 -31.24 -10.02
C GLU A 326 20.05 -32.05 -10.49
N ILE A 327 20.90 -31.48 -11.33
CA ILE A 327 22.17 -32.11 -11.76
C ILE A 327 23.04 -32.40 -10.55
N GLN A 328 23.20 -31.46 -9.62
CA GLN A 328 24.06 -31.64 -8.44
C GLN A 328 23.54 -32.75 -7.51
N CYS A 329 22.25 -32.97 -7.43
CA CYS A 329 21.66 -34.04 -6.64
C CYS A 329 21.30 -35.30 -7.46
N LYS A 330 21.78 -35.41 -8.71
CA LYS A 330 21.63 -36.54 -9.64
C LYS A 330 20.17 -36.83 -10.05
N MET A 331 19.33 -35.80 -10.09
CA MET A 331 17.96 -35.88 -10.60
C MET A 331 17.94 -35.64 -12.12
N TYR A 332 18.68 -36.46 -12.85
CA TYR A 332 19.03 -36.20 -14.26
C TYR A 332 17.85 -36.10 -15.21
N GLN A 333 16.79 -36.90 -15.00
CA GLN A 333 15.60 -36.81 -15.87
C GLN A 333 14.85 -35.50 -15.69
N GLN A 334 14.77 -35.02 -14.48
CA GLN A 334 14.15 -33.72 -14.17
C GLN A 334 14.97 -32.59 -14.80
N ALA A 335 16.30 -32.64 -14.65
CA ALA A 335 17.20 -31.66 -15.24
C ALA A 335 17.07 -31.60 -16.79
N ILE A 336 16.95 -32.76 -17.45
CA ILE A 336 16.69 -32.82 -18.90
C ILE A 336 15.34 -32.16 -19.23
N ASN A 337 14.31 -32.42 -18.44
CA ASN A 337 13.00 -31.84 -18.67
C ASN A 337 13.04 -30.32 -18.51
N ASP A 338 13.72 -29.80 -17.49
CA ASP A 338 13.85 -28.39 -17.21
C ASP A 338 14.65 -27.65 -18.27
N ILE A 339 15.82 -28.17 -18.68
CA ILE A 339 16.60 -27.52 -19.73
C ILE A 339 15.86 -27.55 -21.08
N ASN A 340 15.07 -28.59 -21.37
CA ASN A 340 14.22 -28.60 -22.55
C ASN A 340 13.16 -27.50 -22.50
N LYS A 341 12.54 -27.24 -21.33
CA LYS A 341 11.59 -26.14 -21.13
C LYS A 341 12.28 -24.79 -21.29
N ALA A 342 13.46 -24.60 -20.73
CA ALA A 342 14.22 -23.36 -20.88
C ALA A 342 14.50 -23.05 -22.36
N VAL A 343 15.01 -24.04 -23.12
CA VAL A 343 15.27 -23.91 -24.58
C VAL A 343 13.98 -23.66 -25.37
N GLU A 344 12.84 -24.32 -25.01
CA GLU A 344 11.56 -24.11 -25.66
C GLU A 344 11.06 -22.63 -25.49
N MET A 345 11.34 -22.03 -24.34
CA MET A 345 10.95 -20.65 -24.03
C MET A 345 11.88 -19.61 -24.64
N THR A 346 13.16 -19.94 -24.84
CA THR A 346 14.18 -19.03 -25.36
C THR A 346 15.03 -19.72 -26.46
N PRO A 347 14.43 -20.09 -27.61
CA PRO A 347 15.09 -20.87 -28.63
C PRO A 347 16.28 -20.17 -29.30
N GLU A 348 16.32 -18.82 -29.20
CA GLU A 348 17.41 -18.00 -29.74
C GLU A 348 18.60 -17.85 -28.77
N ASP A 349 18.47 -18.33 -27.54
CA ASP A 349 19.51 -18.20 -26.52
C ASP A 349 20.52 -19.38 -26.66
N VAL A 350 21.68 -19.11 -27.29
CA VAL A 350 22.74 -20.06 -27.50
C VAL A 350 23.25 -20.67 -26.17
N ALA A 351 23.25 -19.91 -25.07
CA ALA A 351 23.69 -20.41 -23.77
C ALA A 351 22.78 -21.54 -23.26
N MET A 352 21.47 -21.47 -23.52
CA MET A 352 20.54 -22.54 -23.17
C MET A 352 20.79 -23.84 -23.98
N TRP A 353 21.13 -23.72 -25.26
CA TRP A 353 21.50 -24.89 -26.10
C TRP A 353 22.82 -25.52 -25.65
N VAL A 354 23.80 -24.68 -25.28
CA VAL A 354 25.09 -25.17 -24.73
C VAL A 354 24.86 -25.91 -23.42
N GLU A 355 24.04 -25.39 -22.52
CA GLU A 355 23.72 -26.07 -21.25
C GLU A 355 22.97 -27.39 -21.53
N LYS A 356 21.99 -27.38 -22.43
CA LYS A 356 21.29 -28.59 -22.84
C LYS A 356 22.29 -29.66 -23.35
N GLY A 357 23.23 -29.30 -24.20
CA GLY A 357 24.30 -30.18 -24.64
C GLY A 357 25.14 -30.72 -23.48
N SER A 358 25.49 -29.85 -22.53
CA SER A 358 26.23 -30.18 -21.30
C SER A 358 25.49 -31.21 -20.44
N VAL A 359 24.19 -31.01 -20.20
CA VAL A 359 23.33 -31.94 -19.44
C VAL A 359 23.30 -33.32 -20.11
N HIS A 360 23.04 -33.37 -21.43
CA HIS A 360 23.04 -34.65 -22.18
C HIS A 360 24.38 -35.36 -22.14
N LEU A 361 25.51 -34.64 -22.23
CA LEU A 361 26.85 -35.24 -22.08
C LEU A 361 27.04 -35.85 -20.68
N ARG A 362 26.62 -35.19 -19.63
CA ARG A 362 26.74 -35.68 -18.24
C ARG A 362 25.98 -36.97 -17.99
N VAL A 363 24.91 -37.23 -18.73
CA VAL A 363 24.08 -38.44 -18.62
C VAL A 363 24.42 -39.49 -19.68
N GLY A 364 25.44 -39.23 -20.53
CA GLY A 364 25.93 -40.19 -21.56
C GLY A 364 25.06 -40.20 -22.83
N GLN A 365 24.20 -39.23 -23.04
CA GLN A 365 23.35 -39.07 -24.23
C GLN A 365 24.10 -38.25 -25.29
N HIS A 366 25.10 -38.92 -25.96
CA HIS A 366 26.04 -38.22 -26.84
C HIS A 366 25.38 -37.66 -28.11
N ASN A 367 24.38 -38.36 -28.68
CA ASN A 367 23.74 -37.94 -29.91
C ASN A 367 22.88 -36.67 -29.63
N GLU A 368 22.11 -36.68 -28.55
CA GLU A 368 21.27 -35.54 -28.11
C GLU A 368 22.14 -34.33 -27.75
N ALA A 369 23.35 -34.58 -27.20
CA ALA A 369 24.31 -33.52 -26.91
C ALA A 369 24.80 -32.85 -28.20
N ILE A 370 25.15 -33.64 -29.23
CA ILE A 370 25.62 -33.13 -30.53
C ILE A 370 24.47 -32.32 -31.19
N GLU A 371 23.24 -32.85 -31.22
CA GLU A 371 22.10 -32.15 -31.79
C GLU A 371 21.82 -30.79 -31.10
N ALA A 372 22.02 -30.72 -29.78
CA ALA A 372 21.86 -29.47 -29.04
C ALA A 372 22.95 -28.45 -29.35
N LEU A 373 24.21 -28.91 -29.57
CA LEU A 373 25.34 -28.03 -29.82
C LEU A 373 25.48 -27.58 -31.29
N GLU A 374 24.73 -28.18 -32.19
CA GLU A 374 24.65 -27.79 -33.61
C GLU A 374 23.58 -26.69 -33.87
N LYS A 375 22.81 -26.35 -32.87
CA LYS A 375 21.78 -25.27 -32.92
C LYS A 375 22.36 -23.92 -32.57
#